data_8d312c7b21e0286e356ff8511f24b30c
#
_entry.id   8d312c7b21e0286e356ff8511f24b30c
#
_cell.length_a   1.000
_cell.length_b   1.000
_cell.length_c   1.000
_cell.angle_alpha   90.00
_cell.angle_beta   90.00
_cell.angle_gamma   90.00
#
_symmetry.space_group_name_H-M   'P 1'
#
loop_
_entity.id
_entity.type
_entity.pdbx_description
1 polymer ?
#
loop_
_entity_poly.entity_id
_entity_poly.type
_entity_poly.pdbx_seq_one_letter_code
_entity_poly.pdbx_strand_id
1 'polypeptide(L)'
;MKNEILAADALRRAIDWVRGQIVRDRLNRYSLRRDWTLPAARCSWWPDALPLWESPLLRIERMAPGVVRVTVRAYTSSAADNVCDGATLSPDTIPGILPAALFHDPWYYRGPDGRKSFEAVADACLVSRRTARRFGDQLFRSIARAGGCSWIVAQLYYLGIRIGYPIVRPFIVALVAAGLLAGGCAGCSDGTFIDPSDYHPPLYIQTNP
;
A
#
# COMPACT_ATOMS: atom_id res chain seq x y z
N MET A 1 -4.12 -19.12 16.45
CA MET A 1 -2.81 -18.42 16.44
C MET A 1 -2.95 -17.15 15.63
N LYS A 2 -2.82 -15.99 16.22
CA LYS A 2 -2.90 -14.71 15.52
C LYS A 2 -1.60 -14.53 14.74
N ASN A 3 -1.66 -14.76 13.43
CA ASN A 3 -0.56 -14.44 12.51
C ASN A 3 -0.57 -12.91 12.27
N GLU A 4 -0.23 -12.14 13.28
CA GLU A 4 0.05 -10.72 13.08
C GLU A 4 1.43 -10.61 12.42
N ILE A 5 1.41 -10.22 11.13
CA ILE A 5 2.64 -10.01 10.33
C ILE A 5 3.39 -8.79 10.85
N LEU A 6 2.68 -7.81 11.41
CA LEU A 6 3.18 -6.50 11.84
C LEU A 6 2.73 -6.19 13.27
N ALA A 7 3.55 -5.50 14.02
CA ALA A 7 3.17 -4.94 15.33
C ALA A 7 2.11 -3.84 15.14
N ALA A 8 0.90 -4.04 15.66
CA ALA A 8 -0.27 -3.20 15.39
C ALA A 8 -0.07 -1.71 15.72
N ASP A 9 0.52 -1.40 16.86
CA ASP A 9 0.71 0.00 17.28
C ASP A 9 1.79 0.72 16.46
N ALA A 10 2.87 0.02 16.10
CA ALA A 10 3.90 0.58 15.24
C ALA A 10 3.35 0.84 13.82
N LEU A 11 2.49 -0.06 13.34
CA LEU A 11 1.83 0.10 12.04
C LEU A 11 0.85 1.27 12.05
N ARG A 12 0.09 1.45 13.12
CA ARG A 12 -0.83 2.60 13.26
C ARG A 12 -0.08 3.92 13.19
N ARG A 13 1.02 4.07 13.95
CA ARG A 13 1.87 5.28 13.86
C ARG A 13 2.44 5.52 12.46
N ALA A 14 2.87 4.47 11.77
CA ALA A 14 3.36 4.59 10.40
C ALA A 14 2.26 5.04 9.43
N ILE A 15 1.01 4.59 9.63
CA ILE A 15 -0.15 4.99 8.84
C ILE A 15 -0.52 6.45 9.14
N ASP A 16 -0.55 6.85 10.40
CA ASP A 16 -0.86 8.24 10.76
C ASP A 16 0.16 9.22 10.19
N TRP A 17 1.43 8.83 10.19
CA TRP A 17 2.49 9.63 9.57
C TRP A 17 2.31 9.73 8.05
N VAL A 18 2.02 8.62 7.35
CA VAL A 18 1.94 8.63 5.88
C VAL A 18 0.75 9.43 5.36
N ARG A 19 -0.34 9.52 6.13
CA ARG A 19 -1.50 10.35 5.75
C ARG A 19 -1.12 11.80 5.44
N GLY A 20 -0.17 12.37 6.20
CA GLY A 20 0.36 13.70 5.95
C GLY A 20 1.34 13.81 4.76
N GLN A 21 1.68 12.68 4.13
CA GLN A 21 2.60 12.64 2.99
C GLN A 21 1.90 12.36 1.65
N ILE A 22 0.57 12.16 1.68
CA ILE A 22 -0.21 11.84 0.49
C ILE A 22 -0.61 13.12 -0.23
N VAL A 23 -0.45 13.12 -1.55
CA VAL A 23 -0.96 14.16 -2.45
C VAL A 23 -1.93 13.52 -3.42
N ARG A 24 -3.10 14.13 -3.56
CA ARG A 24 -4.11 13.74 -4.54
C ARG A 24 -4.19 14.79 -5.65
N ASP A 25 -4.17 14.37 -6.89
CA ASP A 25 -4.40 15.26 -8.01
C ASP A 25 -5.89 15.35 -8.40
N ARG A 26 -6.20 16.23 -9.38
CA ARG A 26 -7.57 16.42 -9.89
C ARG A 26 -8.17 15.19 -10.57
N LEU A 27 -7.35 14.21 -10.94
CA LEU A 27 -7.75 12.97 -11.59
C LEU A 27 -7.79 11.79 -10.60
N ASN A 28 -7.80 12.07 -9.30
CA ASN A 28 -7.81 11.08 -8.22
C ASN A 28 -6.60 10.13 -8.26
N ARG A 29 -5.45 10.60 -8.73
CA ARG A 29 -4.20 9.87 -8.63
C ARG A 29 -3.47 10.31 -7.38
N TYR A 30 -2.82 9.36 -6.72
CA TYR A 30 -2.15 9.59 -5.45
C TYR A 30 -0.64 9.51 -5.62
N SER A 31 0.05 10.46 -5.02
CA SER A 31 1.50 10.54 -4.97
C SER A 31 1.95 10.47 -3.51
N LEU A 32 3.17 9.99 -3.29
CA LEU A 32 3.78 9.91 -1.98
C LEU A 32 4.99 10.85 -1.94
N ARG A 33 4.94 11.87 -1.07
CA ARG A 33 5.99 12.90 -0.97
C ARG A 33 7.32 12.42 -0.40
N ARG A 34 7.29 11.45 0.51
CA ARG A 34 8.45 10.92 1.23
C ARG A 34 8.37 9.42 1.34
N ASP A 35 9.50 8.79 1.43
CA ASP A 35 9.59 7.34 1.66
C ASP A 35 8.80 6.95 2.90
N TRP A 36 7.94 5.93 2.74
CA TRP A 36 7.12 5.38 3.81
C TRP A 36 7.63 4.02 4.22
N THR A 37 8.20 3.95 5.41
CA THR A 37 8.73 2.71 5.98
C THR A 37 7.70 2.04 6.89
N LEU A 38 7.34 0.81 6.56
CA LEU A 38 6.49 -0.04 7.36
C LEU A 38 7.29 -0.65 8.53
N PRO A 39 6.65 -0.99 9.65
CA PRO A 39 7.26 -1.82 10.68
C PRO A 39 7.76 -3.15 10.12
N ALA A 40 8.68 -3.77 10.85
CA ALA A 40 9.21 -5.08 10.47
C ALA A 40 8.10 -6.14 10.37
N ALA A 41 8.09 -6.88 9.27
CA ALA A 41 7.11 -7.90 8.93
C ALA A 41 7.74 -9.29 8.95
N ARG A 42 6.98 -10.30 9.40
CA ARG A 42 7.38 -11.71 9.28
C ARG A 42 7.31 -12.15 7.81
N CYS A 43 8.42 -12.69 7.31
CA CYS A 43 8.57 -13.16 5.94
C CYS A 43 9.49 -14.38 5.93
N SER A 44 8.99 -15.54 6.37
CA SER A 44 9.77 -16.76 6.58
C SER A 44 10.43 -17.34 5.33
N TRP A 45 10.00 -16.90 4.15
CA TRP A 45 10.55 -17.31 2.87
C TRP A 45 11.62 -16.35 2.33
N TRP A 46 11.91 -15.24 3.04
CA TRP A 46 12.97 -14.32 2.61
C TRP A 46 14.35 -14.93 2.84
N PRO A 47 15.21 -15.03 1.80
CA PRO A 47 16.48 -15.70 1.92
C PRO A 47 17.46 -14.95 2.83
N ASP A 48 18.20 -15.68 3.62
CA ASP A 48 19.27 -15.09 4.45
C ASP A 48 20.39 -14.47 3.61
N ALA A 49 20.64 -15.00 2.42
CA ALA A 49 21.64 -14.50 1.49
C ALA A 49 21.22 -13.19 0.77
N LEU A 50 19.96 -12.75 0.89
CA LEU A 50 19.46 -11.53 0.27
C LEU A 50 19.21 -10.44 1.33
N PRO A 51 20.23 -9.63 1.67
CA PRO A 51 20.10 -8.61 2.73
C PRO A 51 19.19 -7.44 2.30
N LEU A 52 19.13 -7.16 0.99
CA LEU A 52 18.43 -6.03 0.40
C LEU A 52 17.91 -6.37 -1.00
N TRP A 53 16.70 -5.95 -1.29
CA TRP A 53 16.12 -5.89 -2.63
C TRP A 53 15.52 -4.51 -2.87
N GLU A 54 15.71 -3.94 -4.06
CA GLU A 54 15.26 -2.60 -4.40
C GLU A 54 14.65 -2.54 -5.80
N SER A 55 13.68 -1.67 -5.94
CA SER A 55 13.10 -1.20 -7.20
C SER A 55 12.88 0.32 -7.13
N PRO A 56 12.46 0.98 -8.21
CA PRO A 56 12.13 2.40 -8.18
C PRO A 56 11.10 2.78 -7.11
N LEU A 57 10.16 1.90 -6.79
CA LEU A 57 9.04 2.17 -5.89
C LEU A 57 9.12 1.47 -4.53
N LEU A 58 9.97 0.45 -4.40
CA LEU A 58 10.03 -0.38 -3.20
C LEU A 58 11.47 -0.69 -2.81
N ARG A 59 11.70 -0.71 -1.51
CA ARG A 59 12.91 -1.24 -0.88
C ARG A 59 12.52 -2.25 0.18
N ILE A 60 13.13 -3.42 0.19
CA ILE A 60 12.90 -4.47 1.17
C ILE A 60 14.22 -4.87 1.79
N GLU A 61 14.37 -4.64 3.07
CA GLU A 61 15.56 -4.93 3.86
C GLU A 61 15.30 -6.12 4.79
N ARG A 62 16.22 -7.05 4.81
CA ARG A 62 16.23 -8.11 5.81
C ARG A 62 16.72 -7.56 7.14
N MET A 63 15.91 -7.68 8.17
CA MET A 63 16.21 -7.21 9.53
C MET A 63 16.76 -8.34 10.42
N ALA A 64 16.25 -9.56 10.22
CA ALA A 64 16.63 -10.78 10.92
C ALA A 64 16.18 -11.99 10.07
N PRO A 65 16.59 -13.22 10.39
CA PRO A 65 16.03 -14.41 9.74
C PRO A 65 14.51 -14.42 9.76
N GLY A 66 13.89 -14.50 8.57
CA GLY A 66 12.43 -14.49 8.42
C GLY A 66 11.75 -13.18 8.79
N VAL A 67 12.48 -12.06 8.87
CA VAL A 67 11.92 -10.72 9.18
C VAL A 67 12.44 -9.70 8.19
N VAL A 68 11.54 -8.97 7.54
CA VAL A 68 11.87 -7.92 6.58
C VAL A 68 11.24 -6.58 6.96
N ARG A 69 11.84 -5.51 6.51
CA ARG A 69 11.28 -4.15 6.54
C ARG A 69 10.99 -3.72 5.11
N VAL A 70 9.78 -3.23 4.87
CA VAL A 70 9.37 -2.73 3.56
C VAL A 70 9.26 -1.21 3.61
N THR A 71 9.89 -0.55 2.64
CA THR A 71 9.79 0.89 2.42
C THR A 71 9.16 1.12 1.04
N VAL A 72 8.06 1.86 1.01
CA VAL A 72 7.52 2.44 -0.22
C VAL A 72 8.26 3.74 -0.47
N ARG A 73 8.93 3.84 -1.60
CA ARG A 73 9.68 5.06 -1.97
C ARG A 73 8.72 6.17 -2.37
N ALA A 74 9.15 7.41 -2.19
CA ALA A 74 8.44 8.57 -2.72
C ALA A 74 8.25 8.43 -4.23
N TYR A 75 7.05 8.78 -4.72
CA TYR A 75 6.73 8.76 -6.15
C TYR A 75 5.68 9.79 -6.51
N THR A 76 5.64 10.17 -7.77
CA THR A 76 4.60 11.03 -8.33
C THR A 76 3.81 10.24 -9.36
N SER A 77 2.51 10.08 -9.14
CA SER A 77 1.61 9.55 -10.16
C SER A 77 1.31 10.61 -11.21
N SER A 78 1.37 10.22 -12.48
CA SER A 78 1.09 11.09 -13.62
C SER A 78 0.09 10.44 -14.58
N ALA A 79 -0.33 11.15 -15.61
CA ALA A 79 -1.18 10.57 -16.66
C ALA A 79 -0.45 9.49 -17.48
N ALA A 80 0.87 9.63 -17.62
CA ALA A 80 1.70 8.68 -18.35
C ALA A 80 2.14 7.49 -17.47
N ASP A 81 2.24 7.71 -16.16
CA ASP A 81 2.71 6.71 -15.22
C ASP A 81 1.87 6.76 -13.94
N ASN A 82 0.73 6.08 -13.97
CA ASN A 82 -0.18 6.00 -12.84
C ASN A 82 0.26 4.90 -11.88
N VAL A 83 1.07 5.28 -10.88
CA VAL A 83 1.58 4.35 -9.86
C VAL A 83 0.49 3.96 -8.88
N CYS A 84 -0.37 4.91 -8.48
CA CYS A 84 -1.46 4.67 -7.54
C CYS A 84 -2.69 5.46 -7.94
N ASP A 85 -3.76 4.75 -8.33
CA ASP A 85 -5.07 5.33 -8.60
C ASP A 85 -6.00 5.28 -7.38
N GLY A 86 -5.45 4.85 -6.27
CA GLY A 86 -6.22 4.54 -5.07
C GLY A 86 -7.11 3.31 -5.28
N ALA A 87 -7.72 2.83 -4.23
CA ALA A 87 -8.72 1.79 -4.40
C ALA A 87 -9.95 2.41 -5.11
N THR A 88 -10.31 1.88 -6.25
CA THR A 88 -11.30 2.36 -7.24
C THR A 88 -12.70 2.75 -6.70
N LEU A 89 -12.93 2.70 -5.37
CA LEU A 89 -14.18 3.06 -4.68
C LEU A 89 -13.95 4.07 -3.57
N SER A 90 -13.62 5.32 -3.93
CA SER A 90 -13.53 6.41 -2.95
C SER A 90 -12.69 6.04 -1.72
N PRO A 91 -11.39 5.86 -1.86
CA PRO A 91 -10.49 5.46 -0.77
C PRO A 91 -10.53 6.43 0.41
N ASP A 92 -10.94 7.68 0.16
CA ASP A 92 -11.04 8.73 1.18
C ASP A 92 -12.18 8.50 2.16
N THR A 93 -13.20 7.71 1.78
CA THR A 93 -14.38 7.44 2.62
C THR A 93 -14.22 6.21 3.50
N ILE A 94 -13.24 5.35 3.22
CA ILE A 94 -13.01 4.12 3.98
C ILE A 94 -11.66 4.21 4.70
N PRO A 95 -11.66 4.39 6.03
CA PRO A 95 -10.44 4.49 6.80
C PRO A 95 -9.46 3.33 6.51
N GLY A 96 -8.19 3.65 6.32
CA GLY A 96 -7.12 2.67 6.14
C GLY A 96 -6.97 2.07 4.74
N ILE A 97 -7.95 2.24 3.84
CA ILE A 97 -7.85 1.69 2.48
C ILE A 97 -6.82 2.45 1.64
N LEU A 98 -6.82 3.79 1.70
CA LEU A 98 -5.85 4.57 0.95
C LEU A 98 -4.39 4.28 1.34
N PRO A 99 -3.98 4.28 2.62
CA PRO A 99 -2.65 3.81 3.00
C PRO A 99 -2.33 2.38 2.51
N ALA A 100 -3.31 1.48 2.54
CA ALA A 100 -3.12 0.13 2.04
C ALA A 100 -2.89 0.10 0.52
N ALA A 101 -3.59 0.94 -0.26
CA ALA A 101 -3.41 1.08 -1.70
C ALA A 101 -2.03 1.68 -2.04
N LEU A 102 -1.54 2.68 -1.29
CA LEU A 102 -0.21 3.26 -1.47
C LEU A 102 0.94 2.24 -1.36
N PHE A 103 0.75 1.16 -0.62
CA PHE A 103 1.67 0.02 -0.59
C PHE A 103 1.37 -0.98 -1.70
N HIS A 104 0.08 -1.31 -1.89
CA HIS A 104 -0.35 -2.39 -2.77
C HIS A 104 -0.07 -2.08 -4.25
N ASP A 105 -0.36 -0.86 -4.69
CA ASP A 105 -0.20 -0.48 -6.08
C ASP A 105 1.28 -0.51 -6.52
N PRO A 106 2.26 0.04 -5.78
CA PRO A 106 3.68 -0.22 -6.00
C PRO A 106 4.08 -1.70 -6.02
N TRP A 107 3.43 -2.57 -5.22
CA TRP A 107 3.68 -4.01 -5.22
C TRP A 107 3.25 -4.67 -6.53
N TYR A 108 2.19 -4.15 -7.16
CA TYR A 108 1.66 -4.62 -8.43
C TYR A 108 2.10 -3.79 -9.65
N TYR A 109 2.81 -2.70 -9.41
CA TYR A 109 3.32 -1.84 -10.47
C TYR A 109 4.25 -2.60 -11.42
N ARG A 110 4.12 -2.33 -12.72
CA ARG A 110 5.01 -2.86 -13.75
C ARG A 110 6.20 -1.94 -13.94
N GLY A 111 7.38 -2.45 -13.63
CA GLY A 111 8.63 -1.76 -13.91
C GLY A 111 8.92 -1.58 -15.43
N PRO A 112 10.01 -0.89 -15.75
CA PRO A 112 10.43 -0.70 -17.15
C PRO A 112 10.68 -2.01 -17.91
N ASP A 113 11.02 -3.08 -17.20
CA ASP A 113 11.19 -4.44 -17.72
C ASP A 113 9.86 -5.17 -18.00
N GLY A 114 8.71 -4.50 -17.79
CA GLY A 114 7.37 -5.05 -17.96
C GLY A 114 6.94 -6.04 -16.88
N ARG A 115 7.77 -6.27 -15.84
CA ARG A 115 7.51 -7.19 -14.73
C ARG A 115 6.90 -6.45 -13.56
N LYS A 116 5.99 -7.10 -12.85
CA LYS A 116 5.46 -6.55 -11.60
C LYS A 116 6.47 -6.68 -10.47
N SER A 117 6.48 -5.72 -9.53
CA SER A 117 7.41 -5.74 -8.40
C SER A 117 7.39 -7.06 -7.63
N PHE A 118 6.21 -7.64 -7.36
CA PHE A 118 6.11 -8.92 -6.67
C PHE A 118 6.70 -10.10 -7.48
N GLU A 119 6.69 -10.04 -8.82
CA GLU A 119 7.30 -11.05 -9.69
C GLU A 119 8.82 -10.98 -9.60
N ALA A 120 9.36 -9.76 -9.61
CA ALA A 120 10.80 -9.54 -9.46
C ALA A 120 11.30 -9.99 -8.06
N VAL A 121 10.53 -9.71 -7.01
CA VAL A 121 10.80 -10.22 -5.65
C VAL A 121 10.74 -11.74 -5.60
N ALA A 122 9.74 -12.35 -6.23
CA ALA A 122 9.61 -13.81 -6.26
C ALA A 122 10.83 -14.48 -6.89
N ASP A 123 11.32 -13.93 -7.99
CA ASP A 123 12.49 -14.46 -8.68
C ASP A 123 13.79 -14.24 -7.87
N ALA A 124 13.95 -13.04 -7.25
CA ALA A 124 15.12 -12.75 -6.40
C ALA A 124 15.18 -13.66 -5.16
N CYS A 125 14.02 -14.05 -4.63
CA CYS A 125 13.90 -14.92 -3.45
C CYS A 125 13.77 -16.41 -3.81
N LEU A 126 13.73 -16.77 -5.08
CA LEU A 126 13.53 -18.15 -5.57
C LEU A 126 12.24 -18.80 -5.03
N VAL A 127 11.17 -18.00 -4.91
CA VAL A 127 9.86 -18.48 -4.46
C VAL A 127 8.81 -18.36 -5.56
N SER A 128 7.66 -19.00 -5.37
CA SER A 128 6.56 -18.88 -6.33
C SER A 128 6.01 -17.43 -6.35
N ARG A 129 5.59 -16.95 -7.53
CA ARG A 129 4.87 -15.67 -7.67
C ARG A 129 3.64 -15.60 -6.77
N ARG A 130 2.98 -16.75 -6.54
CA ARG A 130 1.83 -16.87 -5.64
C ARG A 130 2.24 -16.56 -4.19
N THR A 131 3.43 -16.99 -3.75
CA THR A 131 3.96 -16.72 -2.40
C THR A 131 4.21 -15.24 -2.21
N ALA A 132 4.96 -14.61 -3.12
CA ALA A 132 5.26 -13.18 -3.07
C ALA A 132 3.97 -12.33 -3.15
N ARG A 133 3.06 -12.66 -4.09
CA ARG A 133 1.76 -12.00 -4.19
C ARG A 133 0.98 -12.07 -2.88
N ARG A 134 0.87 -13.26 -2.28
CA ARG A 134 0.15 -13.47 -1.02
C ARG A 134 0.70 -12.63 0.13
N PHE A 135 2.01 -12.43 0.18
CA PHE A 135 2.64 -11.56 1.18
C PHE A 135 2.15 -10.10 1.04
N GLY A 136 2.18 -9.54 -0.18
CA GLY A 136 1.68 -8.20 -0.45
C GLY A 136 0.19 -8.04 -0.11
N ASP A 137 -0.63 -9.03 -0.50
CA ASP A 137 -2.07 -9.03 -0.18
C ASP A 137 -2.33 -9.09 1.34
N GLN A 138 -1.49 -9.80 2.09
CA GLN A 138 -1.58 -9.85 3.55
C GLN A 138 -1.16 -8.53 4.20
N LEU A 139 -0.10 -7.88 3.70
CA LEU A 139 0.31 -6.55 4.15
C LEU A 139 -0.78 -5.52 3.89
N PHE A 140 -1.36 -5.50 2.68
CA PHE A 140 -2.52 -4.65 2.37
C PHE A 140 -3.61 -4.78 3.43
N ARG A 141 -4.04 -6.01 3.73
CA ARG A 141 -5.08 -6.26 4.72
C ARG A 141 -4.67 -5.76 6.12
N SER A 142 -3.42 -5.98 6.53
CA SER A 142 -2.91 -5.54 7.82
C SER A 142 -2.89 -4.01 7.92
N ILE A 143 -2.45 -3.32 6.87
CA ILE A 143 -2.42 -1.87 6.79
C ILE A 143 -3.85 -1.31 6.84
N ALA A 144 -4.78 -1.85 6.03
CA ALA A 144 -6.17 -1.42 6.01
C ALA A 144 -6.81 -1.52 7.41
N ARG A 145 -6.60 -2.64 8.09
CA ARG A 145 -7.10 -2.88 9.45
C ARG A 145 -6.53 -1.91 10.48
N ALA A 146 -5.21 -1.74 10.49
CA ALA A 146 -4.54 -0.83 11.42
C ALA A 146 -4.91 0.64 11.18
N GLY A 147 -5.25 0.99 9.94
CA GLY A 147 -5.74 2.31 9.53
C GLY A 147 -7.23 2.57 9.87
N GLY A 148 -7.90 1.62 10.55
CA GLY A 148 -9.28 1.81 11.00
C GLY A 148 -10.34 1.15 10.11
N CYS A 149 -9.95 0.42 9.05
CA CYS A 149 -10.90 -0.33 8.24
C CYS A 149 -11.53 -1.48 9.05
N SER A 150 -12.85 -1.65 8.97
CA SER A 150 -13.51 -2.77 9.63
C SER A 150 -12.99 -4.11 9.08
N TRP A 151 -13.07 -5.18 9.89
CA TRP A 151 -12.60 -6.50 9.48
C TRP A 151 -13.31 -7.00 8.21
N ILE A 152 -14.63 -6.82 8.14
CA ILE A 152 -15.45 -7.26 6.99
C ILE A 152 -14.98 -6.57 5.72
N VAL A 153 -14.80 -5.24 5.77
CA VAL A 153 -14.37 -4.45 4.61
C VAL A 153 -12.97 -4.81 4.17
N ALA A 154 -12.02 -4.93 5.11
CA ALA A 154 -10.67 -5.35 4.80
C ALA A 154 -10.63 -6.75 4.15
N GLN A 155 -11.53 -7.67 4.56
CA GLN A 155 -11.66 -8.98 3.93
C GLN A 155 -12.26 -8.89 2.53
N LEU A 156 -13.27 -8.07 2.30
CA LEU A 156 -13.86 -7.88 0.98
C LEU A 156 -12.85 -7.29 -0.01
N TYR A 157 -12.09 -6.28 0.39
CA TYR A 157 -11.00 -5.76 -0.44
C TYR A 157 -9.94 -6.82 -0.71
N TYR A 158 -9.51 -7.56 0.30
CA TYR A 158 -8.57 -8.67 0.15
C TYR A 158 -9.07 -9.74 -0.83
N LEU A 159 -10.36 -10.09 -0.76
CA LEU A 159 -10.99 -11.01 -1.72
C LEU A 159 -11.06 -10.38 -3.12
N GLY A 160 -11.43 -9.10 -3.23
CA GLY A 160 -11.46 -8.38 -4.50
C GLY A 160 -10.13 -8.38 -5.23
N ILE A 161 -9.03 -8.17 -4.50
CA ILE A 161 -7.67 -8.27 -5.04
C ILE A 161 -7.37 -9.69 -5.55
N ARG A 162 -7.90 -10.73 -4.92
CA ARG A 162 -7.60 -12.13 -5.23
C ARG A 162 -8.46 -12.74 -6.32
N ILE A 163 -9.77 -12.50 -6.30
CA ILE A 163 -10.75 -13.13 -7.19
C ILE A 163 -11.28 -12.20 -8.27
N GLY A 164 -10.96 -10.92 -8.17
CA GLY A 164 -11.39 -9.88 -9.11
C GLY A 164 -12.37 -8.90 -8.47
N TYR A 165 -12.03 -7.64 -8.57
CA TYR A 165 -12.78 -6.53 -8.01
C TYR A 165 -14.24 -6.44 -8.51
N PRO A 166 -14.58 -6.69 -9.79
CA PRO A 166 -15.96 -6.67 -10.27
C PRO A 166 -16.90 -7.58 -9.49
N ILE A 167 -16.39 -8.70 -8.98
CA ILE A 167 -17.21 -9.69 -8.24
C ILE A 167 -17.58 -9.16 -6.84
N VAL A 168 -16.66 -8.48 -6.16
CA VAL A 168 -16.88 -8.00 -4.78
C VAL A 168 -17.43 -6.58 -4.71
N ARG A 169 -17.30 -5.79 -5.77
CA ARG A 169 -17.78 -4.40 -5.83
C ARG A 169 -19.23 -4.22 -5.39
N PRO A 170 -20.21 -5.02 -5.87
CA PRO A 170 -21.61 -4.86 -5.45
C PRO A 170 -21.80 -4.99 -3.94
N PHE A 171 -21.08 -5.92 -3.30
CA PHE A 171 -21.14 -6.14 -1.84
C PHE A 171 -20.54 -4.96 -1.08
N ILE A 172 -19.41 -4.41 -1.54
CA ILE A 172 -18.79 -3.23 -0.93
C ILE A 172 -19.74 -2.03 -1.04
N VAL A 173 -20.31 -1.78 -2.22
CA VAL A 173 -21.28 -0.69 -2.44
C VAL A 173 -22.50 -0.86 -1.56
N ALA A 174 -23.07 -2.06 -1.46
CA ALA A 174 -24.22 -2.33 -0.60
C ALA A 174 -23.92 -2.06 0.88
N LEU A 175 -22.74 -2.44 1.38
CA LEU A 175 -22.32 -2.18 2.75
C LEU A 175 -22.09 -0.69 3.01
N VAL A 176 -21.52 0.05 2.05
CA VAL A 176 -21.38 1.51 2.13
C VAL A 176 -22.76 2.18 2.18
N ALA A 177 -23.66 1.78 1.27
CA ALA A 177 -25.02 2.32 1.19
C ALA A 177 -25.85 2.01 2.45
N ALA A 178 -25.64 0.86 3.08
CA ALA A 178 -26.29 0.47 4.33
C ALA A 178 -25.74 1.19 5.58
N GLY A 179 -24.77 2.11 5.44
CA GLY A 179 -24.16 2.82 6.57
C GLY A 179 -23.34 1.93 7.51
N LEU A 180 -23.21 0.63 7.22
CA LEU A 180 -22.48 -0.33 8.05
C LEU A 180 -20.96 -0.05 8.09
N LEU A 181 -20.48 0.80 7.20
CA LEU A 181 -19.06 1.20 7.12
C LEU A 181 -18.77 2.52 7.81
N ALA A 182 -19.78 3.37 8.04
CA ALA A 182 -19.64 4.66 8.69
C ALA A 182 -19.61 4.57 10.24
N GLY A 183 -19.99 3.42 10.80
CA GLY A 183 -20.18 3.25 12.25
C GLY A 183 -18.92 3.03 13.08
N GLY A 184 -17.72 3.25 12.55
CA GLY A 184 -16.47 2.93 13.25
C GLY A 184 -15.52 4.09 13.55
N CYS A 185 -15.85 5.33 13.19
CA CYS A 185 -14.93 6.46 13.37
C CYS A 185 -15.64 7.72 13.92
N ALA A 186 -16.06 7.68 15.15
CA ALA A 186 -16.15 8.91 15.95
C ALA A 186 -14.70 9.32 16.30
N GLY A 187 -14.06 10.16 15.47
CA GLY A 187 -12.73 10.69 15.81
C GLY A 187 -11.78 11.05 14.69
N CYS A 188 -12.17 10.97 13.42
CA CYS A 188 -11.33 11.46 12.32
C CYS A 188 -12.01 12.60 11.57
N SER A 189 -12.09 13.77 12.21
CA SER A 189 -12.25 15.04 11.53
C SER A 189 -10.86 15.61 11.22
N ASP A 190 -10.76 16.23 10.05
CA ASP A 190 -9.66 17.07 9.56
C ASP A 190 -8.49 16.36 8.86
N GLY A 191 -8.80 15.81 7.69
CA GLY A 191 -7.81 15.79 6.60
C GLY A 191 -7.70 17.20 6.02
N THR A 192 -6.68 17.96 6.40
CA THR A 192 -6.34 19.23 5.75
C THR A 192 -6.04 18.95 4.29
N PHE A 193 -6.97 19.32 3.41
CA PHE A 193 -6.72 19.41 1.98
C PHE A 193 -5.64 20.47 1.75
N ILE A 194 -4.49 20.06 1.26
CA ILE A 194 -3.48 21.00 0.78
C ILE A 194 -3.86 21.31 -0.67
N ASP A 195 -4.02 22.61 -0.97
CA ASP A 195 -4.30 23.09 -2.31
C ASP A 195 -3.20 22.59 -3.28
N PRO A 196 -3.55 21.97 -4.41
CA PRO A 196 -2.58 21.54 -5.40
C PRO A 196 -1.72 22.64 -5.99
N SER A 197 -2.12 23.91 -5.86
CA SER A 197 -1.34 25.08 -6.33
C SER A 197 -0.05 25.31 -5.52
N ASP A 198 0.03 24.78 -4.29
CA ASP A 198 1.21 24.91 -3.42
C ASP A 198 2.23 23.78 -3.64
N TYR A 199 1.98 22.88 -4.57
CA TYR A 199 2.87 21.76 -4.83
C TYR A 199 3.90 22.08 -5.90
N HIS A 200 5.13 22.34 -5.47
CA HIS A 200 6.31 22.31 -6.33
C HIS A 200 6.94 20.91 -6.26
N PRO A 201 6.92 20.12 -7.35
CA PRO A 201 7.61 18.83 -7.36
C PRO A 201 9.11 19.05 -7.10
N PRO A 202 9.76 18.16 -6.33
CA PRO A 202 11.20 18.22 -6.15
C PRO A 202 11.86 18.13 -7.52
N LEU A 203 12.76 19.10 -7.82
CA LEU A 203 13.58 19.08 -9.03
C LEU A 203 14.42 17.81 -9.02
N TYR A 204 14.12 16.88 -9.89
CA TYR A 204 15.00 15.75 -10.20
C TYR A 204 16.25 16.33 -10.85
N ILE A 205 17.35 16.37 -10.09
CA ILE A 205 18.68 16.58 -10.68
C ILE A 205 18.95 15.28 -11.47
N GLN A 206 18.78 15.35 -12.79
CA GLN A 206 19.33 14.34 -13.68
C GLN A 206 20.86 14.42 -13.57
N THR A 207 21.45 13.54 -12.80
CA THR A 207 22.89 13.25 -12.96
C THR A 207 23.02 12.41 -14.23
N ASN A 208 23.30 13.09 -15.34
CA ASN A 208 23.81 12.42 -16.54
C ASN A 208 25.14 11.76 -16.22
N PRO A 209 25.43 10.57 -16.82
CA PRO A 209 26.64 9.79 -16.61
C PRO A 209 27.89 10.51 -17.08
#